data_2f61122e5b3d7d0cec136c0d843fd4cd
#
_entry.id   2f61122e5b3d7d0cec136c0d843fd4cd
#
_cell.length_a   1.000
_cell.length_b   1.000
_cell.length_c   1.000
_cell.angle_alpha   90.00
_cell.angle_beta   90.00
_cell.angle_gamma   90.00
#
_symmetry.space_group_name_H-M   'P 1'
#
loop_
_entity.id
_entity.type
_entity.pdbx_description
1 polymer ?
#
loop_
_entity_poly.entity_id
_entity_poly.type
_entity_poly.pdbx_seq_one_letter_code
_entity_poly.pdbx_strand_id
1 'polypeptide(L)'
;MTTGAGAGGVGGGADAVLVGLGALAFAPATWWVSGVFPGVVAPDVADYLWQPVRLSTTAVTMLGITATAVIVLAAVRLLLLVRADSVGRHWLHVAGAAAAFAAYLGLTYRVATTPVIGANIGGGALILGIVPAGLGALAWTAVALSNGRRANRRR
;
A
#
# COMPACT_ATOMS: atom_id res chain seq x y z
N MET A 1 -39.26 -14.74 -22.53
CA MET A 1 -38.56 -13.44 -22.63
C MET A 1 -38.29 -12.94 -21.21
N THR A 2 -37.14 -13.26 -20.64
CA THR A 2 -36.70 -12.77 -19.34
C THR A 2 -35.60 -11.74 -19.58
N THR A 3 -35.97 -10.48 -19.41
CA THR A 3 -35.06 -9.34 -19.42
C THR A 3 -34.09 -9.49 -18.24
N GLY A 4 -32.87 -9.94 -18.50
CA GLY A 4 -31.77 -9.90 -17.56
C GLY A 4 -31.42 -8.45 -17.28
N ALA A 5 -31.95 -7.90 -16.18
CA ALA A 5 -31.55 -6.63 -15.63
C ALA A 5 -30.08 -6.67 -15.24
N GLY A 6 -29.29 -5.92 -15.96
CA GLY A 6 -27.86 -5.73 -15.69
C GLY A 6 -27.63 -5.03 -14.34
N ALA A 7 -27.47 -5.81 -13.29
CA ALA A 7 -27.08 -5.35 -11.95
C ALA A 7 -25.56 -5.16 -11.82
N GLY A 8 -24.90 -4.58 -12.83
CA GLY A 8 -23.44 -4.50 -12.89
C GLY A 8 -22.81 -3.11 -12.72
N GLY A 9 -23.57 -2.07 -12.38
CA GLY A 9 -23.06 -0.71 -12.62
C GLY A 9 -22.66 0.15 -11.42
N VAL A 10 -23.21 -0.02 -10.25
CA VAL A 10 -23.06 0.97 -9.16
C VAL A 10 -22.15 0.52 -8.01
N GLY A 11 -22.01 -0.79 -7.74
CA GLY A 11 -21.12 -1.32 -6.70
C GLY A 11 -19.63 -1.31 -7.09
N GLY A 12 -19.31 -1.45 -8.37
CA GLY A 12 -17.93 -1.64 -8.83
C GLY A 12 -17.00 -0.45 -8.59
N GLY A 13 -17.51 0.77 -8.68
CA GLY A 13 -16.69 1.97 -8.45
C GLY A 13 -16.28 2.15 -6.99
N ALA A 14 -17.22 2.00 -6.07
CA ALA A 14 -16.97 2.14 -4.64
C ALA A 14 -16.02 1.05 -4.12
N ASP A 15 -16.19 -0.18 -4.59
CA ASP A 15 -15.30 -1.30 -4.25
C ASP A 15 -13.88 -1.07 -4.76
N ALA A 16 -13.70 -0.57 -5.99
CA ALA A 16 -12.40 -0.24 -6.54
C ALA A 16 -11.71 0.86 -5.74
N VAL A 17 -12.46 1.90 -5.35
CA VAL A 17 -11.95 2.99 -4.49
C VAL A 17 -11.52 2.45 -3.13
N LEU A 18 -12.35 1.64 -2.48
CA LEU A 18 -12.01 1.07 -1.17
C LEU A 18 -10.75 0.21 -1.23
N VAL A 19 -10.63 -0.67 -2.23
CA VAL A 19 -9.44 -1.53 -2.42
C VAL A 19 -8.20 -0.67 -2.71
N GLY A 20 -8.33 0.36 -3.53
CA GLY A 20 -7.26 1.31 -3.82
C GLY A 20 -6.80 2.07 -2.58
N LEU A 21 -7.74 2.61 -1.79
CA LEU A 21 -7.43 3.26 -0.51
C LEU A 21 -6.78 2.30 0.48
N GLY A 22 -7.25 1.04 0.54
CA GLY A 22 -6.63 0.00 1.36
C GLY A 22 -5.19 -0.26 0.98
N ALA A 23 -4.87 -0.35 -0.31
CA ALA A 23 -3.50 -0.51 -0.78
C ALA A 23 -2.62 0.70 -0.41
N LEU A 24 -3.11 1.93 -0.62
CA LEU A 24 -2.38 3.15 -0.26
C LEU A 24 -2.16 3.31 1.25
N ALA A 25 -3.11 2.83 2.07
CA ALA A 25 -3.03 2.89 3.53
C ALA A 25 -1.86 2.07 4.10
N PHE A 26 -1.26 1.16 3.34
CA PHE A 26 -0.05 0.44 3.76
C PHE A 26 1.14 1.38 4.00
N ALA A 27 1.25 2.51 3.29
CA ALA A 27 2.35 3.45 3.51
C ALA A 27 2.30 4.07 4.93
N PRO A 28 1.22 4.74 5.36
CA PRO A 28 1.16 5.29 6.71
C PRO A 28 1.11 4.21 7.80
N ALA A 29 0.50 3.05 7.55
CA ALA A 29 0.50 1.95 8.49
C ALA A 29 1.91 1.40 8.74
N THR A 30 2.68 1.14 7.68
CA THR A 30 4.06 0.66 7.77
C THR A 30 4.95 1.69 8.45
N TRP A 31 4.81 2.97 8.10
CA TRP A 31 5.52 4.05 8.77
C TRP A 31 5.23 4.08 10.27
N TRP A 32 3.97 3.92 10.67
CA TRP A 32 3.57 3.92 12.07
C TRP A 32 4.07 2.69 12.84
N VAL A 33 3.86 1.48 12.30
CA VAL A 33 4.25 0.21 12.94
C VAL A 33 5.77 0.05 13.04
N SER A 34 6.52 0.63 12.11
CA SER A 34 7.99 0.61 12.16
C SER A 34 8.57 1.27 13.42
N GLY A 35 7.77 2.06 14.14
CA GLY A 35 8.16 2.62 15.42
C GLY A 35 9.39 3.53 15.35
N VAL A 36 10.10 3.67 16.47
CA VAL A 36 11.38 4.39 16.55
C VAL A 36 12.51 3.38 16.37
N PHE A 37 13.38 3.61 15.38
CA PHE A 37 14.55 2.76 15.22
C PHE A 37 15.54 2.93 16.40
N PRO A 38 16.19 1.85 16.87
CA PRO A 38 17.26 1.96 17.84
C PRO A 38 18.43 2.78 17.26
N GLY A 39 19.08 3.57 18.09
CA GLY A 39 20.22 4.41 17.66
C GLY A 39 19.84 5.83 17.26
N VAL A 40 18.60 6.28 17.57
CA VAL A 40 18.22 7.70 17.47
C VAL A 40 19.18 8.54 18.32
N VAL A 41 19.83 9.51 17.69
CA VAL A 41 20.77 10.45 18.33
C VAL A 41 20.07 11.77 18.66
N ALA A 42 20.70 12.57 19.53
CA ALA A 42 20.18 13.89 19.87
C ALA A 42 20.04 14.78 18.61
N PRO A 43 19.02 15.66 18.56
CA PRO A 43 18.71 16.44 17.36
C PRO A 43 19.83 17.37 16.86
N ASP A 44 20.75 17.74 17.72
CA ASP A 44 21.92 18.59 17.46
C ASP A 44 23.06 17.84 16.75
N VAL A 45 23.05 16.51 16.79
CA VAL A 45 24.06 15.63 16.18
C VAL A 45 23.47 14.79 15.03
N ALA A 46 22.15 14.89 14.84
CA ALA A 46 21.42 14.03 13.93
C ALA A 46 21.49 14.52 12.49
N ASP A 47 21.92 13.64 11.59
CA ASP A 47 21.71 13.83 10.14
C ASP A 47 20.32 13.36 9.76
N TYR A 48 19.57 14.27 9.13
CA TYR A 48 18.30 13.93 8.49
C TYR A 48 18.49 13.95 6.98
N LEU A 49 18.12 12.88 6.31
CA LEU A 49 18.02 12.92 4.85
C LEU A 49 16.82 13.78 4.43
N TRP A 50 15.76 13.75 5.22
CA TRP A 50 14.54 14.52 5.01
C TRP A 50 13.95 14.95 6.36
N GLN A 51 13.67 16.23 6.52
CA GLN A 51 13.05 16.72 7.76
C GLN A 51 11.64 16.13 7.90
N PRO A 52 11.34 15.45 9.02
CA PRO A 52 10.03 14.87 9.24
C PRO A 52 8.95 15.93 9.40
N VAL A 53 7.77 15.66 8.90
CA VAL A 53 6.58 16.46 9.22
C VAL A 53 6.31 16.33 10.72
N ARG A 54 6.24 17.46 11.43
CA ARG A 54 5.98 17.49 12.86
C ARG A 54 4.49 17.22 13.12
N LEU A 55 4.17 16.00 13.46
CA LEU A 55 2.83 15.59 13.89
C LEU A 55 2.84 15.33 15.41
N SER A 56 1.72 15.63 16.07
CA SER A 56 1.53 15.22 17.47
C SER A 56 1.45 13.70 17.58
N THR A 57 1.85 13.14 18.72
CA THR A 57 1.74 11.71 18.99
C THR A 57 0.33 11.19 18.76
N THR A 58 -0.69 11.97 19.18
CA THR A 58 -2.10 11.64 18.95
C THR A 58 -2.43 11.55 17.47
N ALA A 59 -1.97 12.52 16.65
CA ALA A 59 -2.21 12.51 15.21
C ALA A 59 -1.55 11.30 14.52
N VAL A 60 -0.31 10.96 14.91
CA VAL A 60 0.42 9.78 14.40
C VAL A 60 -0.34 8.49 14.74
N THR A 61 -0.77 8.34 16.00
CA THR A 61 -1.52 7.16 16.45
C THR A 61 -2.86 7.04 15.73
N MET A 62 -3.61 8.14 15.62
CA MET A 62 -4.89 8.14 14.89
C MET A 62 -4.72 7.79 13.42
N LEU A 63 -3.68 8.32 12.76
CA LEU A 63 -3.34 7.99 11.37
C LEU A 63 -3.05 6.50 11.22
N GLY A 64 -2.23 5.92 12.11
CA GLY A 64 -1.87 4.51 12.09
C GLY A 64 -3.07 3.59 12.31
N ILE A 65 -3.90 3.87 13.30
CA ILE A 65 -5.13 3.11 13.59
C ILE A 65 -6.10 3.19 12.40
N THR A 66 -6.34 4.40 11.88
CA THR A 66 -7.23 4.60 10.73
C THR A 66 -6.72 3.86 9.50
N ALA A 67 -5.42 3.96 9.20
CA ALA A 67 -4.82 3.24 8.08
C ALA A 67 -4.99 1.71 8.23
N THR A 68 -4.75 1.18 9.42
CA THR A 68 -4.93 -0.25 9.72
C THR A 68 -6.39 -0.68 9.54
N ALA A 69 -7.34 0.10 10.03
CA ALA A 69 -8.78 -0.17 9.86
C ALA A 69 -9.18 -0.19 8.38
N VAL A 70 -8.70 0.77 7.58
CA VAL A 70 -8.96 0.83 6.13
C VAL A 70 -8.37 -0.39 5.42
N ILE A 71 -7.16 -0.82 5.77
CA ILE A 71 -6.53 -2.03 5.22
C ILE A 71 -7.39 -3.26 5.51
N VAL A 72 -7.82 -3.44 6.74
CA VAL A 72 -8.65 -4.60 7.14
C VAL A 72 -9.98 -4.61 6.40
N LEU A 73 -10.67 -3.47 6.34
CA LEU A 73 -11.94 -3.35 5.61
C LEU A 73 -11.78 -3.65 4.12
N ALA A 74 -10.74 -3.09 3.49
CA ALA A 74 -10.44 -3.33 2.08
C ALA A 74 -10.10 -4.79 1.79
N ALA A 75 -9.29 -5.42 2.64
CA ALA A 75 -8.91 -6.82 2.52
C ALA A 75 -10.13 -7.75 2.67
N VAL A 76 -10.96 -7.54 3.69
CA VAL A 76 -12.19 -8.31 3.90
C VAL A 76 -13.12 -8.14 2.71
N ARG A 77 -13.34 -6.90 2.24
CA ARG A 77 -14.22 -6.63 1.09
C ARG A 77 -13.71 -7.32 -0.17
N LEU A 78 -12.41 -7.22 -0.47
CA LEU A 78 -11.81 -7.87 -1.63
C LEU A 78 -11.95 -9.39 -1.57
N LEU A 79 -11.73 -10.00 -0.39
CA LEU A 79 -11.90 -11.44 -0.20
C LEU A 79 -13.36 -11.87 -0.40
N LEU A 80 -14.32 -11.09 0.08
CA LEU A 80 -15.75 -11.38 -0.14
C LEU A 80 -16.12 -11.30 -1.61
N LEU A 81 -15.63 -10.29 -2.34
CA LEU A 81 -15.87 -10.12 -3.78
C LEU A 81 -15.27 -11.30 -4.58
N VAL A 82 -14.08 -11.75 -4.21
CA VAL A 82 -13.42 -12.90 -4.86
C VAL A 82 -14.17 -14.19 -4.55
N ARG A 83 -14.66 -14.38 -3.30
CA ARG A 83 -15.46 -15.55 -2.93
C ARG A 83 -16.82 -15.60 -3.61
N ALA A 84 -17.40 -14.44 -3.87
CA ALA A 84 -18.67 -14.31 -4.60
C ALA A 84 -18.51 -14.39 -6.12
N ASP A 85 -17.30 -14.72 -6.62
CA ASP A 85 -16.96 -14.71 -8.06
C ASP A 85 -17.27 -13.39 -8.80
N SER A 86 -17.52 -12.31 -8.03
CA SER A 86 -17.78 -10.98 -8.57
C SER A 86 -16.54 -10.34 -9.17
N VAL A 87 -15.36 -10.74 -8.65
CA VAL A 87 -14.04 -10.25 -9.09
C VAL A 87 -13.08 -11.42 -9.20
N GLY A 88 -12.30 -11.47 -10.27
CA GLY A 88 -11.34 -12.55 -10.48
C GLY A 88 -10.18 -12.52 -9.47
N ARG A 89 -9.66 -13.71 -9.14
CA ARG A 89 -8.55 -13.88 -8.17
C ARG A 89 -7.29 -13.07 -8.50
N HIS A 90 -7.09 -12.71 -9.78
CA HIS A 90 -5.96 -11.87 -10.19
C HIS A 90 -5.95 -10.50 -9.51
N TRP A 91 -7.10 -9.99 -9.06
CA TRP A 91 -7.19 -8.73 -8.30
C TRP A 91 -6.51 -8.81 -6.91
N LEU A 92 -6.42 -10.00 -6.31
CA LEU A 92 -5.62 -10.19 -5.08
C LEU A 92 -4.13 -9.91 -5.34
N HIS A 93 -3.62 -10.32 -6.50
CA HIS A 93 -2.23 -10.05 -6.88
C HIS A 93 -2.00 -8.57 -7.20
N VAL A 94 -2.96 -7.92 -7.86
CA VAL A 94 -2.89 -6.47 -8.15
C VAL A 94 -2.89 -5.66 -6.84
N ALA A 95 -3.84 -5.94 -5.95
CA ALA A 95 -3.92 -5.27 -4.66
C ALA A 95 -2.67 -5.56 -3.79
N GLY A 96 -2.17 -6.80 -3.80
CA GLY A 96 -0.95 -7.19 -3.10
C GLY A 96 0.29 -6.46 -3.61
N ALA A 97 0.45 -6.30 -4.92
CA ALA A 97 1.56 -5.55 -5.51
C ALA A 97 1.51 -4.07 -5.11
N ALA A 98 0.34 -3.45 -5.18
CA ALA A 98 0.13 -2.06 -4.78
C ALA A 98 0.39 -1.86 -3.27
N ALA A 99 -0.09 -2.77 -2.42
CA ALA A 99 0.12 -2.76 -0.98
C ALA A 99 1.61 -2.91 -0.63
N ALA A 100 2.32 -3.85 -1.28
CA ALA A 100 3.76 -4.06 -1.07
C ALA A 100 4.57 -2.81 -1.45
N PHE A 101 4.23 -2.19 -2.58
CA PHE A 101 4.89 -0.95 -2.99
C PHE A 101 4.59 0.21 -2.05
N ALA A 102 3.34 0.37 -1.60
CA ALA A 102 2.97 1.37 -0.61
C ALA A 102 3.69 1.15 0.74
N ALA A 103 3.78 -0.09 1.20
CA ALA A 103 4.55 -0.45 2.40
C ALA A 103 6.03 -0.09 2.26
N TYR A 104 6.62 -0.37 1.10
CA TYR A 104 8.00 0.03 0.80
C TYR A 104 8.20 1.55 0.88
N LEU A 105 7.26 2.34 0.32
CA LEU A 105 7.30 3.81 0.42
C LEU A 105 7.19 4.28 1.89
N GLY A 106 6.32 3.66 2.69
CA GLY A 106 6.19 3.96 4.12
C GLY A 106 7.47 3.70 4.89
N LEU A 107 8.13 2.57 4.63
CA LEU A 107 9.42 2.23 5.23
C LEU A 107 10.53 3.18 4.77
N THR A 108 10.59 3.50 3.48
CA THR A 108 11.55 4.46 2.92
C THR A 108 11.41 5.83 3.57
N TYR A 109 10.18 6.33 3.69
CA TYR A 109 9.92 7.59 4.37
C TYR A 109 10.35 7.52 5.85
N ARG A 110 10.08 6.40 6.52
CA ARG A 110 10.50 6.21 7.91
C ARG A 110 12.01 6.30 8.08
N VAL A 111 12.77 5.58 7.25
CA VAL A 111 14.24 5.60 7.32
C VAL A 111 14.79 6.99 6.96
N ALA A 112 14.26 7.63 5.92
CA ALA A 112 14.71 8.94 5.47
C ALA A 112 14.45 10.05 6.51
N THR A 113 13.45 9.88 7.38
CA THR A 113 13.08 10.87 8.42
C THR A 113 13.54 10.51 9.82
N THR A 114 14.27 9.41 10.00
CA THR A 114 14.80 9.01 11.31
C THR A 114 16.17 9.67 11.55
N PRO A 115 16.37 10.34 12.69
CA PRO A 115 17.64 10.98 13.03
C PRO A 115 18.66 9.93 13.51
N VAL A 116 19.47 9.41 12.61
CA VAL A 116 20.54 8.45 12.92
C VAL A 116 21.83 8.83 12.19
N ILE A 117 22.97 8.49 12.77
CA ILE A 117 24.26 8.63 12.09
C ILE A 117 24.26 7.69 10.88
N GLY A 118 24.55 8.24 9.70
CA GLY A 118 24.53 7.47 8.45
C GLY A 118 23.14 7.25 7.84
N ALA A 119 22.09 7.95 8.30
CA ALA A 119 20.74 7.94 7.69
C ALA A 119 20.79 8.20 6.18
N ASN A 120 21.75 9.01 5.71
CA ASN A 120 21.95 9.33 4.30
C ASN A 120 22.28 8.10 3.46
N ILE A 121 23.00 7.11 3.99
CA ILE A 121 23.37 5.88 3.24
C ILE A 121 22.17 4.96 3.13
N GLY A 122 21.53 4.64 4.25
CA GLY A 122 20.37 3.74 4.27
C GLY A 122 19.15 4.35 3.56
N GLY A 123 18.85 5.61 3.82
CA GLY A 123 17.77 6.34 3.17
C GLY A 123 18.01 6.50 1.67
N GLY A 124 19.23 6.83 1.26
CA GLY A 124 19.61 6.94 -0.14
C GLY A 124 19.45 5.62 -0.89
N ALA A 125 19.87 4.49 -0.31
CA ALA A 125 19.71 3.17 -0.91
C ALA A 125 18.22 2.81 -1.09
N LEU A 126 17.37 3.10 -0.10
CA LEU A 126 15.93 2.87 -0.20
C LEU A 126 15.27 3.78 -1.25
N ILE A 127 15.67 5.06 -1.32
CA ILE A 127 15.16 5.99 -2.35
C ILE A 127 15.53 5.51 -3.76
N LEU A 128 16.76 5.08 -3.97
CA LEU A 128 17.18 4.49 -5.25
C LEU A 128 16.38 3.22 -5.60
N GLY A 129 15.95 2.47 -4.59
CA GLY A 129 15.09 1.30 -4.74
C GLY A 129 13.64 1.59 -5.15
N ILE A 130 13.15 2.85 -5.05
CA ILE A 130 11.76 3.19 -5.38
C ILE A 130 11.45 2.88 -6.85
N VAL A 131 12.35 3.25 -7.76
CA VAL A 131 12.15 3.04 -9.20
C VAL A 131 12.08 1.55 -9.54
N PRO A 132 13.06 0.69 -9.18
CA PRO A 132 12.97 -0.73 -9.47
C PRO A 132 11.80 -1.42 -8.74
N ALA A 133 11.48 -1.04 -7.50
CA ALA A 133 10.32 -1.58 -6.79
C ALA A 133 9.00 -1.21 -7.48
N GLY A 134 8.86 0.04 -7.94
CA GLY A 134 7.70 0.51 -8.70
C GLY A 134 7.56 -0.21 -10.03
N LEU A 135 8.65 -0.36 -10.79
CA LEU A 135 8.66 -1.12 -12.04
C LEU A 135 8.30 -2.60 -11.80
N GLY A 136 8.81 -3.21 -10.73
CA GLY A 136 8.46 -4.56 -10.33
C GLY A 136 6.97 -4.72 -10.01
N ALA A 137 6.40 -3.79 -9.25
CA ALA A 137 4.96 -3.78 -8.95
C ALA A 137 4.09 -3.60 -10.20
N LEU A 138 4.49 -2.72 -11.12
CA LEU A 138 3.81 -2.52 -12.41
C LEU A 138 3.89 -3.78 -13.29
N ALA A 139 5.07 -4.39 -13.41
CA ALA A 139 5.26 -5.62 -14.17
C ALA A 139 4.41 -6.76 -13.61
N TRP A 140 4.41 -6.95 -12.28
CA TRP A 140 3.58 -7.95 -11.61
C TRP A 140 2.08 -7.70 -11.87
N THR A 141 1.64 -6.46 -11.77
CA THR A 141 0.26 -6.06 -12.06
C THR A 141 -0.12 -6.37 -13.50
N ALA A 142 0.75 -6.06 -14.47
CA ALA A 142 0.52 -6.36 -15.88
C ALA A 142 0.38 -7.86 -16.13
N VAL A 143 1.25 -8.68 -15.53
CA VAL A 143 1.18 -10.15 -15.59
C VAL A 143 -0.13 -10.66 -14.98
N ALA A 144 -0.51 -10.18 -13.79
CA ALA A 144 -1.74 -10.59 -13.12
C ALA A 144 -2.99 -10.27 -13.98
N LEU A 145 -3.06 -9.08 -14.56
CA LEU A 145 -4.15 -8.67 -15.44
C LEU A 145 -4.19 -9.48 -16.73
N SER A 146 -3.04 -9.79 -17.35
CA SER A 146 -2.97 -10.59 -18.56
C SER A 146 -3.46 -12.02 -18.33
N ASN A 147 -3.08 -12.62 -17.20
CA ASN A 147 -3.52 -13.94 -16.80
C ASN A 147 -5.03 -13.98 -16.52
N GLY A 148 -5.56 -12.94 -15.86
CA GLY A 148 -7.00 -12.78 -15.64
C GLY A 148 -7.80 -12.73 -16.95
N ARG A 149 -7.32 -11.98 -17.94
CA ARG A 149 -7.96 -11.89 -19.29
C ARG A 149 -7.95 -13.23 -20.03
N ARG A 150 -6.83 -13.99 -19.95
CA ARG A 150 -6.72 -15.32 -20.57
C ARG A 150 -7.68 -16.33 -19.94
N ALA A 151 -7.81 -16.31 -18.60
CA ALA A 151 -8.75 -17.17 -17.89
C ALA A 151 -10.19 -16.91 -18.27
N ASN A 152 -10.57 -15.63 -18.45
CA ASN A 152 -11.92 -15.22 -18.81
C ASN A 152 -12.31 -15.58 -20.27
N ARG A 153 -11.33 -15.69 -21.18
CA ARG A 153 -11.56 -16.12 -22.59
C ARG A 153 -11.76 -17.63 -22.74
N ARG A 154 -11.45 -18.42 -21.70
CA ARG A 154 -11.57 -19.89 -21.73
C ARG A 154 -12.89 -20.40 -21.11
N ARG A 155 -13.66 -19.51 -20.53
CA ARG A 155 -15.02 -19.76 -20.03
C ARG A 155 -16.05 -19.42 -21.07
#